data_d6bf93f6e57aa84211d2ed460959a1c0
#
_entry.id   d6bf93f6e57aa84211d2ed460959a1c0
#
_cell.length_a   1.000
_cell.length_b   1.000
_cell.length_c   1.000
_cell.angle_alpha   90.00
_cell.angle_beta   90.00
_cell.angle_gamma   90.00
#
_symmetry.space_group_name_H-M   'P 1'
#
loop_
_entity.id
_entity.type
_entity.pdbx_description
1 polymer ?
#
loop_
_entity_poly.entity_id
_entity_poly.type
_entity_poly.pdbx_seq_one_letter_code
_entity_poly.pdbx_strand_id
1 'polypeptide(L)'
;TQDSIAHADTTVITAQDVIVAPVDSLLAADSLQVSTDTVPAKKTKVYLIHTNTLSFDKAVKPDAQILNGDVCFRHDSSYMYCDSAYFFEQTNSLEAFSNVRMEQGDTLFVYGDYLFYDGNTQVAYLRENVRMENGQVTLFTDSLNYERIPNIGYYFEGGLIVDSLNQLSSFYGQYSPETKLAVFNDSVRLENTDFTLYSDTLHYDTQSKIATILGPSVIVSDSGTIHTSRGWYDTVNNTSLLLDQSQVESGEKILIGDSIFYNRDTGMGEVYGNMSLIDTAQHVTLQGEYGYYNEQTGYAFATDSARFLEYSQGDTLFLHADTLQMVTVDSIYREIKAYYGVRFYRTDMQGVCDSMQFNTRDSVLYMYTEPVLWNEQYQLYGDTIAIYMNDSTIEYAHVIQFAFAAQHVDSSYYNQLKGNDLKAYFEGQAVHQIDVAGNAESIFYPLEKDGAKVGMNETKSGFLTIWVKDNKLDKLKIWPSPVGTMTPIPDLKHDQKMLKDFYWFDYLRPKNKDDIYEVVKRKATESPKRSNKFVH
;
A
#
# COMPACT_ATOMS: atom_id res chain seq x y z
N THR A 1 18.61 -47.56 -10.90
CA THR A 1 19.20 -46.23 -10.94
C THR A 1 18.18 -45.25 -10.38
N GLN A 2 18.42 -44.87 -9.11
CA GLN A 2 17.65 -43.90 -8.36
C GLN A 2 18.07 -42.50 -8.80
N ASP A 3 17.14 -41.67 -9.22
CA ASP A 3 17.35 -40.23 -9.36
C ASP A 3 16.69 -39.54 -8.16
N SER A 4 17.57 -38.94 -7.37
CA SER A 4 17.23 -38.12 -6.22
C SER A 4 16.79 -36.73 -6.68
N ILE A 5 15.55 -36.37 -6.37
CA ILE A 5 15.02 -35.00 -6.52
C ILE A 5 15.47 -34.23 -5.28
N ALA A 6 16.31 -33.24 -5.47
CA ALA A 6 16.72 -32.30 -4.45
C ALA A 6 15.55 -31.37 -4.09
N HIS A 7 15.11 -31.43 -2.80
CA HIS A 7 14.24 -30.40 -2.22
C HIS A 7 15.05 -29.11 -2.02
N ALA A 8 14.61 -28.05 -2.65
CA ALA A 8 15.07 -26.71 -2.31
C ALA A 8 14.41 -26.31 -0.97
N ASP A 9 15.23 -26.19 0.06
CA ASP A 9 14.85 -25.60 1.35
C ASP A 9 14.52 -24.13 1.14
N THR A 10 13.25 -23.83 1.18
CA THR A 10 12.75 -22.45 1.27
C THR A 10 12.83 -22.05 2.74
N THR A 11 13.89 -21.37 3.12
CA THR A 11 13.98 -20.72 4.44
C THR A 11 12.94 -19.61 4.47
N VAL A 12 11.85 -19.85 5.18
CA VAL A 12 10.87 -18.84 5.56
C VAL A 12 11.56 -17.95 6.60
N ILE A 13 11.98 -16.76 6.22
CA ILE A 13 12.40 -15.71 7.15
C ILE A 13 11.12 -15.22 7.82
N THR A 14 10.94 -15.58 9.09
CA THR A 14 9.84 -15.08 9.92
C THR A 14 10.13 -13.62 10.28
N ALA A 15 9.09 -12.79 10.29
CA ALA A 15 9.12 -11.34 10.56
C ALA A 15 9.65 -10.92 11.96
N GLN A 16 10.32 -11.80 12.69
CA GLN A 16 10.90 -11.53 14.01
C GLN A 16 12.37 -11.10 14.00
N ASP A 17 13.06 -11.13 12.87
CA ASP A 17 14.49 -10.81 12.79
C ASP A 17 14.80 -9.39 12.27
N VAL A 18 13.80 -8.60 11.95
CA VAL A 18 13.96 -7.17 11.67
C VAL A 18 13.74 -6.41 12.97
N ILE A 19 14.81 -6.13 13.70
CA ILE A 19 14.79 -5.16 14.79
C ILE A 19 14.58 -3.80 14.14
N VAL A 20 13.33 -3.41 13.94
CA VAL A 20 12.95 -2.04 13.67
C VAL A 20 13.19 -1.27 14.96
N ALA A 21 14.25 -0.49 15.03
CA ALA A 21 14.41 0.47 16.12
C ALA A 21 13.13 1.34 16.15
N PRO A 22 12.55 1.60 17.33
CA PRO A 22 11.31 2.37 17.39
C PRO A 22 11.53 3.72 16.70
N VAL A 23 10.62 4.06 15.79
CA VAL A 23 10.65 5.28 14.96
C VAL A 23 10.69 6.54 15.82
N ASP A 24 10.21 6.47 17.05
CA ASP A 24 10.26 7.56 18.05
C ASP A 24 11.70 7.99 18.42
N SER A 25 12.72 7.18 18.18
CA SER A 25 14.10 7.56 18.47
C SER A 25 14.75 8.39 17.35
N LEU A 26 14.18 8.39 16.14
CA LEU A 26 14.63 9.22 15.01
C LEU A 26 13.84 10.56 14.93
N LEU A 27 12.66 10.62 15.53
CA LEU A 27 11.81 11.82 15.55
C LEU A 27 12.07 12.74 16.77
N ALA A 28 12.90 12.33 17.72
CA ALA A 28 13.28 13.14 18.88
C ALA A 28 14.26 14.28 18.56
N ALA A 29 14.47 14.61 17.29
CA ALA A 29 15.25 15.79 16.89
C ALA A 29 14.41 17.08 16.82
N ASP A 30 13.15 17.03 17.24
CA ASP A 30 12.33 18.22 17.36
C ASP A 30 12.58 18.88 18.73
N SER A 31 13.24 20.01 18.68
CA SER A 31 13.77 20.83 19.77
C SER A 31 15.18 20.43 20.24
N LEU A 32 16.20 20.71 19.42
CA LEU A 32 17.47 21.15 19.99
C LEU A 32 17.20 22.47 20.75
N GLN A 33 16.70 22.37 21.97
CA GLN A 33 16.98 23.41 22.96
C GLN A 33 18.49 23.39 23.11
N VAL A 34 19.15 24.29 22.37
CA VAL A 34 20.53 24.65 22.64
C VAL A 34 20.55 25.10 24.11
N SER A 35 21.03 24.21 24.98
CA SER A 35 21.39 24.60 26.33
C SER A 35 22.46 25.70 26.17
N THR A 36 22.06 26.91 26.46
CA THR A 36 22.96 28.08 26.46
C THR A 36 23.87 28.07 27.69
N ASP A 37 24.55 26.95 27.94
CA ASP A 37 25.78 26.98 28.73
C ASP A 37 26.93 27.27 27.78
N THR A 38 26.97 28.51 27.27
CA THR A 38 28.11 29.08 26.57
C THR A 38 29.24 29.30 27.57
N VAL A 39 30.15 28.32 27.60
CA VAL A 39 31.52 28.62 28.05
C VAL A 39 31.98 29.79 27.18
N PRO A 40 32.38 30.97 27.73
CA PRO A 40 32.78 32.10 26.91
C PRO A 40 33.96 31.68 26.04
N ALA A 41 33.74 31.63 24.71
CA ALA A 41 34.78 31.25 23.77
C ALA A 41 35.95 32.20 23.98
N LYS A 42 37.16 31.66 24.15
CA LYS A 42 38.38 32.43 24.32
C LYS A 42 38.53 33.31 23.09
N LYS A 43 38.41 34.65 23.25
CA LYS A 43 38.54 35.57 22.14
C LYS A 43 39.94 35.45 21.58
N THR A 44 40.06 34.92 20.38
CA THR A 44 41.31 34.82 19.63
C THR A 44 41.41 35.97 18.64
N LYS A 45 42.64 36.34 18.25
CA LYS A 45 42.87 37.43 17.32
C LYS A 45 43.05 36.94 15.89
N VAL A 46 42.58 37.72 14.94
CA VAL A 46 42.93 37.59 13.53
C VAL A 46 44.33 38.19 13.34
N TYR A 47 45.22 37.44 12.69
CA TYR A 47 46.57 37.83 12.39
C TYR A 47 46.76 38.01 10.89
N LEU A 48 47.32 39.17 10.48
CA LEU A 48 47.84 39.34 9.13
C LEU A 48 49.16 38.54 9.01
N ILE A 49 49.23 37.64 8.04
CA ILE A 49 50.38 36.79 7.76
C ILE A 49 51.20 37.34 6.62
N HIS A 50 50.52 37.79 5.53
CA HIS A 50 51.18 38.31 4.34
C HIS A 50 50.34 39.38 3.63
N THR A 51 51.01 40.33 3.00
CA THR A 51 50.47 41.26 1.99
C THR A 51 51.65 41.88 1.24
N ASN A 52 51.48 42.19 -0.04
CA ASN A 52 52.50 42.87 -0.82
C ASN A 52 52.63 44.35 -0.41
N THR A 53 51.50 45.02 -0.13
CA THR A 53 51.50 46.39 0.34
C THR A 53 50.52 46.62 1.48
N LEU A 54 50.96 47.42 2.47
CA LEU A 54 50.11 47.86 3.57
C LEU A 54 50.17 49.39 3.58
N SER A 55 49.00 50.02 3.57
CA SER A 55 48.86 51.47 3.68
C SER A 55 47.76 51.86 4.65
N PHE A 56 47.80 53.13 5.10
CA PHE A 56 46.75 53.69 5.94
C PHE A 56 46.38 55.06 5.37
N ASP A 57 45.12 55.20 4.95
CA ASP A 57 44.61 56.44 4.39
C ASP A 57 43.25 56.76 5.03
N LYS A 58 43.25 57.83 5.85
CA LYS A 58 42.03 58.29 6.55
C LYS A 58 40.92 58.77 5.62
N ALA A 59 41.30 59.24 4.41
CA ALA A 59 40.32 59.71 3.43
C ALA A 59 39.58 58.54 2.74
N VAL A 60 40.21 57.36 2.67
CA VAL A 60 39.63 56.16 2.05
C VAL A 60 38.87 55.26 3.11
N LYS A 61 39.54 54.92 4.21
CA LYS A 61 38.98 54.12 5.28
C LYS A 61 39.64 54.48 6.61
N PRO A 62 39.03 55.35 7.45
CA PRO A 62 39.69 55.99 8.59
C PRO A 62 40.13 54.98 9.68
N ASP A 63 39.49 53.83 9.81
CA ASP A 63 39.70 52.89 10.91
C ASP A 63 40.30 51.54 10.46
N ALA A 64 40.77 51.46 9.19
CA ALA A 64 41.28 50.20 8.65
C ALA A 64 42.70 50.37 8.04
N GLN A 65 43.47 49.29 8.11
CA GLN A 65 44.63 49.06 7.28
C GLN A 65 44.21 48.62 5.90
N ILE A 66 44.74 49.22 4.84
CA ILE A 66 44.45 48.92 3.44
C ILE A 66 45.55 47.99 2.94
N LEU A 67 45.19 46.79 2.54
CA LEU A 67 46.07 45.70 2.13
C LEU A 67 45.85 45.40 0.66
N ASN A 68 46.92 45.23 -0.12
CA ASN A 68 46.79 44.86 -1.53
C ASN A 68 47.90 43.89 -1.93
N GLY A 69 47.52 42.88 -2.69
CA GLY A 69 48.33 41.83 -3.30
C GLY A 69 48.64 40.68 -2.35
N ASP A 70 48.25 39.50 -2.74
CA ASP A 70 48.50 38.22 -2.05
C ASP A 70 48.22 38.27 -0.54
N VAL A 71 47.09 38.84 -0.16
CA VAL A 71 46.72 39.00 1.26
C VAL A 71 46.37 37.68 1.89
N CYS A 72 47.01 37.41 3.05
CA CYS A 72 46.76 36.20 3.84
C CYS A 72 46.55 36.54 5.31
N PHE A 73 45.42 36.10 5.86
CA PHE A 73 45.11 36.16 7.29
C PHE A 73 45.04 34.76 7.89
N ARG A 74 45.29 34.66 9.19
CA ARG A 74 45.10 33.46 9.99
C ARG A 74 44.28 33.78 11.23
N HIS A 75 43.27 32.95 11.48
CA HIS A 75 42.53 32.92 12.74
C HIS A 75 42.44 31.49 13.25
N ASP A 76 43.14 31.16 14.33
CA ASP A 76 43.33 29.81 14.87
C ASP A 76 43.90 28.84 13.80
N SER A 77 43.12 27.81 13.40
CA SER A 77 43.46 26.84 12.36
C SER A 77 42.99 27.23 10.97
N SER A 78 42.32 28.38 10.82
CA SER A 78 41.77 28.79 9.52
C SER A 78 42.63 29.85 8.86
N TYR A 79 42.77 29.75 7.54
CA TYR A 79 43.44 30.72 6.69
C TYR A 79 42.45 31.39 5.74
N MET A 80 42.65 32.68 5.47
CA MET A 80 41.83 33.46 4.55
C MET A 80 42.76 34.21 3.58
N TYR A 81 42.52 34.02 2.30
CA TYR A 81 43.31 34.59 1.20
C TYR A 81 42.40 35.47 0.35
N CYS A 82 42.97 36.59 -0.20
CA CYS A 82 42.28 37.47 -1.13
C CYS A 82 43.27 38.37 -1.88
N ASP A 83 42.79 39.07 -2.90
CA ASP A 83 43.62 40.05 -3.63
C ASP A 83 43.81 41.36 -2.87
N SER A 84 42.79 41.84 -2.17
CA SER A 84 42.85 43.06 -1.37
C SER A 84 41.91 42.97 -0.16
N ALA A 85 42.22 43.73 0.89
CA ALA A 85 41.43 43.76 2.11
C ALA A 85 41.52 45.07 2.87
N TYR A 86 40.46 45.31 3.67
CA TYR A 86 40.49 46.26 4.78
C TYR A 86 40.59 45.48 6.07
N PHE A 87 41.60 45.73 6.90
CA PHE A 87 41.78 45.09 8.20
C PHE A 87 41.54 46.07 9.33
N PHE A 88 40.53 45.75 10.17
CA PHE A 88 40.12 46.54 11.33
C PHE A 88 40.64 45.89 12.60
N GLU A 89 41.87 46.21 12.98
CA GLU A 89 42.57 45.59 14.12
C GLU A 89 41.84 45.81 15.45
N GLN A 90 41.19 47.00 15.65
CA GLN A 90 40.49 47.35 16.89
C GLN A 90 39.22 46.51 17.09
N THR A 91 38.49 46.22 16.03
CA THR A 91 37.27 45.42 16.05
C THR A 91 37.52 43.92 15.77
N ASN A 92 38.80 43.56 15.50
CA ASN A 92 39.20 42.19 15.16
C ASN A 92 38.44 41.65 13.95
N SER A 93 38.23 42.47 12.91
CA SER A 93 37.45 42.13 11.73
C SER A 93 38.16 42.49 10.43
N LEU A 94 37.72 41.97 9.31
CA LEU A 94 38.24 42.26 8.00
C LEU A 94 37.16 42.27 6.92
N GLU A 95 37.36 43.05 5.88
CA GLU A 95 36.65 43.00 4.61
C GLU A 95 37.65 42.56 3.54
N ALA A 96 37.38 41.49 2.81
CA ALA A 96 38.22 40.93 1.77
C ALA A 96 37.53 40.99 0.42
N PHE A 97 38.27 41.24 -0.64
CA PHE A 97 37.76 41.47 -1.99
C PHE A 97 38.56 40.68 -3.00
N SER A 98 37.87 40.11 -3.95
CA SER A 98 38.37 39.37 -5.11
C SER A 98 39.19 38.11 -4.76
N ASN A 99 38.87 37.04 -5.44
CA ASN A 99 39.51 35.74 -5.25
C ASN A 99 39.58 35.29 -3.78
N VAL A 100 38.52 35.56 -3.02
CA VAL A 100 38.47 35.19 -1.61
C VAL A 100 38.46 33.67 -1.49
N ARG A 101 39.34 33.14 -0.62
CA ARG A 101 39.42 31.74 -0.27
C ARG A 101 39.64 31.60 1.23
N MET A 102 38.73 30.91 1.89
CA MET A 102 38.86 30.53 3.29
C MET A 102 39.08 29.02 3.40
N GLU A 103 40.05 28.63 4.21
CA GLU A 103 40.41 27.23 4.47
C GLU A 103 40.22 26.90 5.94
N GLN A 104 39.57 25.77 6.26
CA GLN A 104 39.47 25.27 7.62
C GLN A 104 39.85 23.79 7.65
N GLY A 105 41.04 23.50 8.21
CA GLY A 105 41.65 22.19 8.09
C GLY A 105 41.96 21.82 6.63
N ASP A 106 42.00 20.51 6.33
CA ASP A 106 42.41 20.01 5.01
C ASP A 106 41.20 19.63 4.13
N THR A 107 39.97 19.82 4.59
CA THR A 107 38.78 19.29 3.93
C THR A 107 37.71 20.33 3.62
N LEU A 108 37.76 21.51 4.23
CA LEU A 108 36.76 22.54 4.03
C LEU A 108 37.38 23.77 3.36
N PHE A 109 36.89 24.10 2.17
CA PHE A 109 37.28 25.28 1.40
C PHE A 109 36.04 26.10 1.06
N VAL A 110 36.12 27.44 1.29
CA VAL A 110 35.03 28.35 0.95
C VAL A 110 35.59 29.46 0.08
N TYR A 111 34.97 29.69 -1.07
CA TYR A 111 35.36 30.68 -2.07
C TYR A 111 34.25 31.71 -2.23
N GLY A 112 34.61 32.93 -2.69
CA GLY A 112 33.66 34.00 -3.04
C GLY A 112 34.39 35.22 -3.55
N ASP A 113 33.64 36.24 -4.01
CA ASP A 113 34.23 37.48 -4.48
C ASP A 113 34.33 38.54 -3.37
N TYR A 114 33.51 38.44 -2.33
CA TYR A 114 33.48 39.28 -1.15
C TYR A 114 33.38 38.48 0.14
N LEU A 115 34.12 38.88 1.17
CA LEU A 115 34.03 38.34 2.53
C LEU A 115 34.06 39.47 3.55
N PHE A 116 33.09 39.54 4.44
CA PHE A 116 33.22 40.17 5.75
C PHE A 116 33.42 39.09 6.81
N TYR A 117 34.48 39.23 7.61
CA TYR A 117 34.76 38.29 8.70
C TYR A 117 34.87 39.00 10.03
N ASP A 118 34.02 38.58 11.00
CA ASP A 118 34.13 39.04 12.40
C ASP A 118 34.89 37.99 13.24
N GLY A 119 36.09 38.33 13.63
CA GLY A 119 36.95 37.47 14.43
C GLY A 119 36.50 37.29 15.88
N ASN A 120 35.60 38.13 16.40
CA ASN A 120 35.08 37.99 17.75
C ASN A 120 33.97 36.96 17.82
N THR A 121 33.07 36.93 16.82
CA THR A 121 31.97 35.97 16.69
C THR A 121 32.35 34.75 15.87
N GLN A 122 33.47 34.85 15.12
CA GLN A 122 33.95 33.83 14.18
C GLN A 122 32.93 33.50 13.07
N VAL A 123 32.20 34.53 12.60
CA VAL A 123 31.25 34.43 11.51
C VAL A 123 31.85 35.05 10.24
N ALA A 124 31.75 34.30 9.14
CA ALA A 124 32.12 34.72 7.80
C ALA A 124 30.85 34.98 6.97
N TYR A 125 30.75 36.16 6.39
CA TYR A 125 29.68 36.58 5.48
C TYR A 125 30.25 36.65 4.07
N LEU A 126 30.04 35.61 3.25
CA LEU A 126 30.50 35.56 1.87
C LEU A 126 29.37 35.95 0.92
N ARG A 127 29.73 36.66 -0.14
CA ARG A 127 28.79 37.15 -1.16
C ARG A 127 29.43 37.02 -2.53
N GLU A 128 28.54 36.83 -3.53
CA GLU A 128 28.87 36.76 -4.95
C GLU A 128 29.74 35.53 -5.30
N ASN A 129 29.25 34.68 -6.17
CA ASN A 129 29.92 33.47 -6.66
C ASN A 129 30.43 32.56 -5.54
N VAL A 130 29.64 32.39 -4.48
CA VAL A 130 30.07 31.61 -3.32
C VAL A 130 30.04 30.12 -3.61
N ARG A 131 31.15 29.42 -3.28
CA ARG A 131 31.30 27.97 -3.38
C ARG A 131 31.94 27.44 -2.11
N MET A 132 31.25 26.48 -1.46
CA MET A 132 31.75 25.77 -0.27
C MET A 132 31.96 24.31 -0.59
N GLU A 133 33.21 23.85 -0.48
CA GLU A 133 33.63 22.48 -0.79
C GLU A 133 33.95 21.70 0.49
N ASN A 134 33.38 20.49 0.65
CA ASN A 134 33.70 19.57 1.73
C ASN A 134 33.75 18.12 1.20
N GLY A 135 34.96 17.70 0.82
CA GLY A 135 35.16 16.38 0.21
C GLY A 135 34.47 16.27 -1.14
N GLN A 136 33.44 15.42 -1.23
CA GLN A 136 32.66 15.22 -2.47
C GLN A 136 31.40 16.10 -2.55
N VAL A 137 31.17 16.93 -1.55
CA VAL A 137 29.99 17.81 -1.47
C VAL A 137 30.39 19.24 -1.77
N THR A 138 29.66 19.87 -2.67
CA THR A 138 29.85 21.28 -3.02
C THR A 138 28.52 22.02 -2.91
N LEU A 139 28.52 23.11 -2.13
CA LEU A 139 27.42 24.06 -2.06
C LEU A 139 27.75 25.28 -2.93
N PHE A 140 26.82 25.68 -3.78
CA PHE A 140 26.86 26.92 -4.58
C PHE A 140 25.75 27.86 -4.14
N THR A 141 26.04 29.13 -3.96
CA THR A 141 25.07 30.21 -3.65
C THR A 141 25.67 31.57 -3.93
N ASP A 142 24.86 32.62 -3.95
CA ASP A 142 25.36 33.99 -4.00
C ASP A 142 25.51 34.63 -2.61
N SER A 143 24.92 34.01 -1.57
CA SER A 143 25.00 34.52 -0.19
C SER A 143 25.17 33.37 0.81
N LEU A 144 26.32 33.30 1.48
CA LEU A 144 26.63 32.34 2.52
C LEU A 144 27.03 33.05 3.81
N ASN A 145 26.37 32.69 4.91
CA ASN A 145 26.87 33.00 6.24
C ASN A 145 27.43 31.70 6.84
N TYR A 146 28.71 31.72 7.19
CA TYR A 146 29.37 30.54 7.75
C TYR A 146 29.81 30.82 9.18
N GLU A 147 29.18 30.09 10.13
CA GLU A 147 29.51 30.14 11.56
C GLU A 147 30.53 29.05 11.88
N ARG A 148 31.79 29.47 12.15
CA ARG A 148 32.90 28.54 12.34
C ARG A 148 32.80 27.71 13.61
N ILE A 149 32.21 28.24 14.69
CA ILE A 149 32.11 27.56 15.97
C ILE A 149 31.16 26.34 15.86
N PRO A 150 29.88 26.50 15.44
CA PRO A 150 29.00 25.36 15.21
C PRO A 150 29.31 24.63 13.90
N ASN A 151 30.21 25.14 13.07
CA ASN A 151 30.60 24.58 11.77
C ASN A 151 29.40 24.41 10.83
N ILE A 152 28.62 25.48 10.65
CA ILE A 152 27.39 25.50 9.83
C ILE A 152 27.44 26.67 8.85
N GLY A 153 27.23 26.37 7.57
CA GLY A 153 26.96 27.34 6.53
C GLY A 153 25.50 27.40 6.18
N TYR A 154 24.90 28.59 6.08
CA TYR A 154 23.51 28.75 5.66
C TYR A 154 23.36 29.88 4.65
N TYR A 155 22.41 29.66 3.72
CA TYR A 155 22.04 30.56 2.64
C TYR A 155 20.54 30.88 2.66
N PHE A 156 20.13 31.99 2.04
CA PHE A 156 18.77 32.50 2.08
C PHE A 156 18.27 33.20 0.81
N GLU A 157 18.99 33.07 -0.29
CA GLU A 157 18.65 33.64 -1.61
C GLU A 157 18.80 32.61 -2.73
N GLY A 158 18.60 31.32 -2.38
CA GLY A 158 18.83 30.21 -3.27
C GLY A 158 20.21 29.59 -3.11
N GLY A 159 20.23 28.25 -3.18
CA GLY A 159 21.46 27.47 -3.14
C GLY A 159 21.29 26.11 -3.78
N LEU A 160 22.43 25.56 -4.21
CA LEU A 160 22.51 24.25 -4.82
C LEU A 160 23.61 23.43 -4.12
N ILE A 161 23.25 22.31 -3.53
CA ILE A 161 24.21 21.32 -3.03
C ILE A 161 24.31 20.19 -4.07
N VAL A 162 25.54 19.87 -4.45
CA VAL A 162 25.85 18.78 -5.39
C VAL A 162 26.74 17.78 -4.68
N ASP A 163 26.39 16.52 -4.79
CA ASP A 163 27.25 15.42 -4.38
C ASP A 163 27.49 14.42 -5.54
N SER A 164 28.01 13.22 -5.23
CA SER A 164 28.35 12.23 -6.26
C SER A 164 27.15 11.65 -7.03
N LEU A 165 25.93 11.74 -6.48
CA LEU A 165 24.72 11.12 -7.03
C LEU A 165 23.58 12.11 -7.23
N ASN A 166 23.49 13.13 -6.36
CA ASN A 166 22.30 13.96 -6.23
C ASN A 166 22.62 15.45 -6.37
N GLN A 167 21.66 16.22 -6.85
CA GLN A 167 21.64 17.68 -6.85
C GLN A 167 20.43 18.15 -6.06
N LEU A 168 20.64 19.01 -5.05
CA LEU A 168 19.60 19.52 -4.19
C LEU A 168 19.57 21.04 -4.21
N SER A 169 18.46 21.62 -4.59
CA SER A 169 18.24 23.06 -4.59
C SER A 169 17.09 23.47 -3.69
N SER A 170 17.18 24.66 -3.08
CA SER A 170 16.09 25.28 -2.31
C SER A 170 16.29 26.78 -2.20
N PHE A 171 15.29 27.51 -1.71
CA PHE A 171 15.43 28.95 -1.46
C PHE A 171 16.23 29.20 -0.17
N TYR A 172 15.93 28.48 0.91
CA TYR A 172 16.68 28.49 2.17
C TYR A 172 17.33 27.15 2.43
N GLY A 173 18.54 27.17 2.97
CA GLY A 173 19.17 25.93 3.41
C GLY A 173 20.39 26.14 4.28
N GLN A 174 20.81 25.07 4.90
CA GLN A 174 22.03 25.02 5.70
C GLN A 174 22.76 23.69 5.46
N TYR A 175 24.07 23.72 5.61
CA TYR A 175 24.92 22.53 5.56
C TYR A 175 25.94 22.53 6.69
N SER A 176 26.05 21.41 7.39
CA SER A 176 27.08 21.17 8.39
C SER A 176 28.16 20.23 7.84
N PRO A 177 29.38 20.73 7.59
CA PRO A 177 30.50 19.89 7.16
C PRO A 177 30.90 18.80 8.15
N GLU A 178 30.62 18.98 9.44
CA GLU A 178 30.92 18.02 10.50
C GLU A 178 29.92 16.86 10.56
N THR A 179 28.64 17.17 10.62
CA THR A 179 27.57 16.16 10.72
C THR A 179 27.18 15.58 9.37
N LYS A 180 27.61 16.19 8.25
CA LYS A 180 27.22 15.85 6.88
C LYS A 180 25.73 16.07 6.57
N LEU A 181 25.01 16.74 7.45
CA LEU A 181 23.60 17.03 7.32
C LEU A 181 23.36 18.34 6.58
N ALA A 182 22.53 18.29 5.55
CA ALA A 182 21.96 19.44 4.88
C ALA A 182 20.46 19.54 5.20
N VAL A 183 19.98 20.76 5.44
CA VAL A 183 18.56 21.06 5.67
C VAL A 183 18.12 22.05 4.61
N PHE A 184 16.99 21.76 3.98
CA PHE A 184 16.43 22.54 2.90
C PHE A 184 15.01 22.96 3.23
N ASN A 185 14.69 24.22 2.94
CA ASN A 185 13.35 24.76 3.13
C ASN A 185 12.97 25.65 1.96
N ASP A 186 11.69 25.61 1.62
CA ASP A 186 11.05 26.34 0.54
C ASP A 186 11.57 25.93 -0.86
N SER A 187 10.64 25.45 -1.67
CA SER A 187 10.88 25.09 -3.07
C SER A 187 12.01 24.06 -3.24
N VAL A 188 12.03 23.05 -2.34
CA VAL A 188 13.09 22.04 -2.33
C VAL A 188 12.93 21.11 -3.54
N ARG A 189 14.02 20.90 -4.26
CA ARG A 189 14.10 19.96 -5.38
C ARG A 189 15.38 19.13 -5.27
N LEU A 190 15.22 17.81 -5.13
CA LEU A 190 16.29 16.83 -5.21
C LEU A 190 16.20 16.12 -6.55
N GLU A 191 17.26 16.16 -7.32
CA GLU A 191 17.39 15.50 -8.61
C GLU A 191 18.44 14.39 -8.55
N ASN A 192 18.02 13.23 -9.05
CA ASN A 192 18.85 12.07 -9.28
C ASN A 192 18.68 11.64 -10.76
N THR A 193 19.51 10.74 -11.26
CA THR A 193 19.36 10.21 -12.63
C THR A 193 18.01 9.50 -12.85
N ASP A 194 17.42 8.94 -11.80
CA ASP A 194 16.27 8.04 -11.88
C ASP A 194 14.97 8.68 -11.38
N PHE A 195 15.05 9.79 -10.65
CA PHE A 195 13.86 10.45 -10.10
C PHE A 195 14.11 11.94 -9.77
N THR A 196 13.03 12.67 -9.58
CA THR A 196 13.03 14.02 -8.99
C THR A 196 12.08 14.05 -7.79
N LEU A 197 12.57 14.54 -6.64
CA LEU A 197 11.77 14.75 -5.44
C LEU A 197 11.53 16.25 -5.26
N TYR A 198 10.28 16.64 -5.09
CA TYR A 198 9.84 18.00 -4.73
C TYR A 198 9.31 17.99 -3.29
N SER A 199 9.69 18.99 -2.50
CA SER A 199 9.28 19.07 -1.08
C SER A 199 9.24 20.51 -0.61
N ASP A 200 8.54 20.75 0.51
CA ASP A 200 8.64 22.02 1.23
C ASP A 200 9.83 22.02 2.20
N THR A 201 10.06 20.89 2.88
CA THR A 201 11.13 20.75 3.86
C THR A 201 11.76 19.36 3.76
N LEU A 202 13.07 19.34 3.61
CA LEU A 202 13.86 18.11 3.44
C LEU A 202 15.14 18.18 4.28
N HIS A 203 15.46 17.12 4.99
CA HIS A 203 16.79 16.91 5.54
C HIS A 203 17.50 15.86 4.68
N TYR A 204 18.76 16.11 4.35
CA TYR A 204 19.54 15.20 3.53
C TYR A 204 20.89 14.91 4.18
N ASP A 205 21.14 13.66 4.47
CA ASP A 205 22.45 13.20 4.93
C ASP A 205 23.33 12.90 3.71
N THR A 206 24.34 13.72 3.50
CA THR A 206 25.23 13.62 2.35
C THR A 206 26.19 12.42 2.43
N GLN A 207 26.28 11.74 3.55
CA GLN A 207 27.08 10.52 3.74
C GLN A 207 26.27 9.25 3.45
N SER A 208 25.14 9.09 4.10
CA SER A 208 24.25 7.93 3.91
C SER A 208 23.40 8.03 2.65
N LYS A 209 23.25 9.22 2.08
CA LYS A 209 22.40 9.53 0.92
C LYS A 209 20.91 9.33 1.20
N ILE A 210 20.51 9.51 2.44
CA ILE A 210 19.11 9.39 2.87
C ILE A 210 18.48 10.79 2.92
N ALA A 211 17.35 10.95 2.24
CA ALA A 211 16.49 12.12 2.30
C ALA A 211 15.35 11.88 3.30
N THR A 212 15.30 12.65 4.38
CA THR A 212 14.21 12.65 5.36
C THR A 212 13.19 13.72 4.98
N ILE A 213 11.97 13.29 4.76
CA ILE A 213 10.84 14.10 4.31
C ILE A 213 10.08 14.61 5.53
N LEU A 214 9.89 15.91 5.64
CA LEU A 214 9.24 16.58 6.78
C LEU A 214 8.07 17.48 6.38
N GLY A 215 7.65 17.45 5.13
CA GLY A 215 6.53 18.22 4.59
C GLY A 215 5.95 17.57 3.34
N PRO A 216 4.86 18.14 2.78
CA PRO A 216 4.25 17.62 1.56
C PRO A 216 5.28 17.45 0.45
N SER A 217 5.37 16.23 -0.09
CA SER A 217 6.40 15.86 -1.05
C SER A 217 5.85 14.97 -2.14
N VAL A 218 6.44 15.12 -3.33
CA VAL A 218 6.13 14.29 -4.50
C VAL A 218 7.43 13.79 -5.11
N ILE A 219 7.54 12.48 -5.29
CA ILE A 219 8.68 11.84 -5.96
C ILE A 219 8.20 11.34 -7.31
N VAL A 220 8.78 11.83 -8.38
CA VAL A 220 8.41 11.49 -9.76
C VAL A 220 9.53 10.71 -10.42
N SER A 221 9.20 9.58 -11.03
CA SER A 221 10.12 8.74 -11.80
C SER A 221 9.43 8.15 -13.03
N ASP A 222 10.17 7.50 -13.90
CA ASP A 222 9.62 6.81 -15.08
C ASP A 222 8.68 5.65 -14.69
N SER A 223 8.89 5.04 -13.51
CA SER A 223 8.08 3.92 -13.00
C SER A 223 6.81 4.36 -12.28
N GLY A 224 6.67 5.64 -11.90
CA GLY A 224 5.48 6.14 -11.21
C GLY A 224 5.74 7.34 -10.32
N THR A 225 4.74 7.65 -9.50
CA THR A 225 4.74 8.81 -8.60
C THR A 225 4.44 8.40 -7.17
N ILE A 226 5.17 8.97 -6.22
CA ILE A 226 4.93 8.80 -4.78
C ILE A 226 4.49 10.13 -4.19
N HIS A 227 3.39 10.12 -3.43
CA HIS A 227 2.90 11.24 -2.66
C HIS A 227 3.02 10.92 -1.17
N THR A 228 3.68 11.78 -0.41
CA THR A 228 3.91 11.59 1.03
C THR A 228 4.09 12.93 1.72
N SER A 229 3.88 13.00 3.02
CA SER A 229 4.16 14.19 3.82
C SER A 229 5.25 13.95 4.86
N ARG A 230 5.57 12.69 5.14
CA ARG A 230 6.58 12.32 6.13
C ARG A 230 7.18 10.96 5.82
N GLY A 231 8.46 10.80 6.09
CA GLY A 231 9.17 9.54 5.89
C GLY A 231 10.62 9.74 5.54
N TRP A 232 11.20 8.76 4.89
CA TRP A 232 12.55 8.84 4.34
C TRP A 232 12.65 8.10 2.99
N TYR A 233 13.60 8.53 2.19
CA TYR A 233 13.93 7.92 0.91
C TYR A 233 15.46 7.72 0.82
N ASP A 234 15.90 6.48 0.61
CA ASP A 234 17.29 6.13 0.33
C ASP A 234 17.54 6.26 -1.19
N THR A 235 18.36 7.23 -1.57
CA THR A 235 18.63 7.56 -2.97
C THR A 235 19.61 6.59 -3.65
N VAL A 236 20.23 5.67 -2.89
CA VAL A 236 21.14 4.64 -3.40
C VAL A 236 20.42 3.34 -3.66
N ASN A 237 19.61 2.90 -2.68
CA ASN A 237 18.94 1.60 -2.71
C ASN A 237 17.51 1.69 -3.24
N ASN A 238 17.02 2.87 -3.59
CA ASN A 238 15.66 3.11 -4.07
C ASN A 238 14.57 2.56 -3.14
N THR A 239 14.83 2.59 -1.83
CA THR A 239 13.89 2.16 -0.78
C THR A 239 13.37 3.35 -0.01
N SER A 240 12.14 3.25 0.48
CA SER A 240 11.51 4.30 1.27
C SER A 240 10.62 3.74 2.36
N LEU A 241 10.49 4.49 3.44
CA LEU A 241 9.40 4.37 4.40
C LEU A 241 8.56 5.64 4.32
N LEU A 242 7.32 5.50 3.93
CA LEU A 242 6.36 6.58 3.71
C LEU A 242 5.31 6.53 4.80
N LEU A 243 4.97 7.66 5.40
CA LEU A 243 4.07 7.77 6.53
C LEU A 243 2.90 8.72 6.22
N ASP A 244 1.88 8.76 7.09
CA ASP A 244 0.76 9.70 7.03
C ASP A 244 -0.10 9.56 5.76
N GLN A 245 -0.65 8.36 5.53
CA GLN A 245 -1.51 8.05 4.39
C GLN A 245 -0.87 8.34 3.03
N SER A 246 0.31 7.82 2.86
CA SER A 246 1.03 7.97 1.61
C SER A 246 0.41 7.15 0.48
N GLN A 247 0.74 7.56 -0.74
CA GLN A 247 0.24 6.95 -1.97
C GLN A 247 1.40 6.68 -2.93
N VAL A 248 1.43 5.48 -3.49
CA VAL A 248 2.36 5.07 -4.55
C VAL A 248 1.55 4.72 -5.80
N GLU A 249 1.78 5.45 -6.87
CA GLU A 249 1.15 5.24 -8.18
C GLU A 249 2.15 4.59 -9.12
N SER A 250 1.79 3.44 -9.73
CA SER A 250 2.58 2.77 -10.77
C SER A 250 1.64 2.24 -11.84
N GLY A 251 1.74 2.79 -13.06
CA GLY A 251 0.84 2.49 -14.15
C GLY A 251 -0.63 2.71 -13.77
N GLU A 252 -1.43 1.66 -13.89
CA GLU A 252 -2.87 1.68 -13.56
C GLU A 252 -3.15 1.28 -12.10
N LYS A 253 -2.13 1.18 -11.26
CA LYS A 253 -2.26 0.74 -9.87
C LYS A 253 -1.88 1.83 -8.88
N ILE A 254 -2.63 1.87 -7.79
CA ILE A 254 -2.44 2.83 -6.70
C ILE A 254 -2.40 2.05 -5.39
N LEU A 255 -1.30 2.16 -4.67
CA LEU A 255 -1.12 1.60 -3.33
C LEU A 255 -1.19 2.72 -2.29
N ILE A 256 -2.08 2.58 -1.32
CA ILE A 256 -2.32 3.57 -0.25
C ILE A 256 -2.17 2.88 1.10
N GLY A 257 -1.65 3.58 2.09
CA GLY A 257 -1.61 3.12 3.48
C GLY A 257 -1.06 4.15 4.44
N ASP A 258 -1.27 3.92 5.73
CA ASP A 258 -0.79 4.81 6.79
C ASP A 258 0.74 4.76 6.92
N SER A 259 1.32 3.58 6.70
CA SER A 259 2.75 3.35 6.63
C SER A 259 3.07 2.39 5.50
N ILE A 260 3.91 2.80 4.55
CA ILE A 260 4.31 2.00 3.39
C ILE A 260 5.83 1.88 3.36
N PHE A 261 6.36 0.67 3.51
CA PHE A 261 7.71 0.38 3.08
C PHE A 261 7.69 0.03 1.59
N TYR A 262 8.41 0.78 0.77
CA TYR A 262 8.39 0.62 -0.68
C TYR A 262 9.80 0.48 -1.25
N ASN A 263 9.99 -0.48 -2.14
CA ASN A 263 11.19 -0.66 -2.92
C ASN A 263 10.86 -0.42 -4.41
N ARG A 264 11.35 0.67 -4.96
CA ARG A 264 11.05 1.10 -6.32
C ARG A 264 11.61 0.13 -7.38
N ASP A 265 12.77 -0.46 -7.16
CA ASP A 265 13.44 -1.32 -8.15
C ASP A 265 12.69 -2.63 -8.38
N THR A 266 12.02 -3.12 -7.36
CA THR A 266 11.23 -4.37 -7.40
C THR A 266 9.73 -4.14 -7.50
N GLY A 267 9.26 -2.89 -7.33
CA GLY A 267 7.84 -2.57 -7.22
C GLY A 267 7.17 -3.25 -6.01
N MET A 268 7.95 -3.50 -4.94
CA MET A 268 7.48 -4.17 -3.73
C MET A 268 7.01 -3.13 -2.71
N GLY A 269 5.76 -3.26 -2.26
CA GLY A 269 5.17 -2.48 -1.19
C GLY A 269 4.66 -3.35 -0.06
N GLU A 270 5.04 -3.03 1.18
CA GLU A 270 4.51 -3.61 2.41
C GLU A 270 3.80 -2.50 3.19
N VAL A 271 2.54 -2.72 3.56
CA VAL A 271 1.64 -1.67 4.04
C VAL A 271 1.07 -2.03 5.39
N TYR A 272 1.13 -1.09 6.30
CA TYR A 272 0.57 -1.18 7.66
C TYR A 272 -0.43 -0.04 7.89
N GLY A 273 -1.63 -0.37 8.28
CA GLY A 273 -2.75 0.53 8.50
C GLY A 273 -3.44 0.99 7.20
N ASN A 274 -4.75 0.76 7.12
CA ASN A 274 -5.62 1.23 6.03
C ASN A 274 -5.11 0.92 4.61
N MET A 275 -4.51 -0.26 4.43
CA MET A 275 -4.01 -0.69 3.13
C MET A 275 -5.12 -0.69 2.09
N SER A 276 -4.85 -0.09 0.93
CA SER A 276 -5.72 -0.16 -0.26
C SER A 276 -4.88 -0.26 -1.52
N LEU A 277 -5.02 -1.35 -2.25
CA LEU A 277 -4.47 -1.54 -3.59
C LEU A 277 -5.60 -1.43 -4.62
N ILE A 278 -5.59 -0.38 -5.40
CA ILE A 278 -6.58 -0.08 -6.43
C ILE A 278 -5.97 -0.41 -7.79
N ASP A 279 -6.64 -1.23 -8.58
CA ASP A 279 -6.33 -1.47 -9.98
C ASP A 279 -7.44 -0.83 -10.84
N THR A 280 -7.14 0.31 -11.42
CA THR A 280 -8.10 1.11 -12.18
C THR A 280 -8.46 0.49 -13.53
N ALA A 281 -7.52 -0.24 -14.16
CA ALA A 281 -7.76 -0.94 -15.41
C ALA A 281 -8.72 -2.10 -15.26
N GLN A 282 -8.67 -2.78 -14.12
CA GLN A 282 -9.48 -3.97 -13.86
C GLN A 282 -10.68 -3.70 -12.98
N HIS A 283 -10.85 -2.48 -12.51
CA HIS A 283 -11.97 -2.08 -11.64
C HIS A 283 -12.08 -2.94 -10.37
N VAL A 284 -10.95 -3.18 -9.72
CA VAL A 284 -10.88 -3.93 -8.47
C VAL A 284 -10.10 -3.17 -7.40
N THR A 285 -10.44 -3.42 -6.15
CA THR A 285 -9.73 -2.88 -4.99
C THR A 285 -9.54 -3.97 -3.95
N LEU A 286 -8.31 -4.16 -3.47
CA LEU A 286 -7.97 -5.02 -2.35
C LEU A 286 -7.62 -4.15 -1.14
N GLN A 287 -8.25 -4.39 0.01
CA GLN A 287 -8.10 -3.61 1.23
C GLN A 287 -7.84 -4.49 2.45
N GLY A 288 -7.21 -3.94 3.49
CA GLY A 288 -6.97 -4.58 4.77
C GLY A 288 -6.21 -3.67 5.72
N GLU A 289 -6.01 -4.08 6.96
CA GLU A 289 -5.14 -3.35 7.90
C GLU A 289 -3.66 -3.64 7.65
N TYR A 290 -3.35 -4.80 7.11
CA TYR A 290 -2.01 -5.18 6.67
C TYR A 290 -2.07 -5.79 5.28
N GLY A 291 -1.08 -5.50 4.45
CA GLY A 291 -0.96 -6.10 3.15
C GLY A 291 0.39 -5.93 2.48
N TYR A 292 0.54 -6.65 1.40
CA TYR A 292 1.76 -6.70 0.59
C TYR A 292 1.37 -6.69 -0.89
N TYR A 293 2.17 -6.01 -1.67
CA TYR A 293 2.07 -6.00 -3.13
C TYR A 293 3.47 -6.08 -3.75
N ASN A 294 3.60 -6.86 -4.81
CA ASN A 294 4.81 -6.91 -5.63
C ASN A 294 4.44 -6.84 -7.11
N GLU A 295 4.83 -5.78 -7.76
CA GLU A 295 4.48 -5.48 -9.14
C GLU A 295 5.10 -6.49 -10.13
N GLN A 296 6.35 -6.89 -9.93
CA GLN A 296 7.06 -7.81 -10.82
C GLN A 296 6.45 -9.21 -10.84
N THR A 297 5.97 -9.69 -9.70
CA THR A 297 5.34 -11.00 -9.57
C THR A 297 3.83 -10.97 -9.77
N GLY A 298 3.23 -9.78 -9.75
CA GLY A 298 1.78 -9.61 -9.77
C GLY A 298 1.07 -10.19 -8.54
N TYR A 299 1.81 -10.44 -7.45
CA TYR A 299 1.27 -10.99 -6.21
C TYR A 299 0.86 -9.90 -5.25
N ALA A 300 -0.34 -10.02 -4.69
CA ALA A 300 -0.83 -9.17 -3.62
C ALA A 300 -1.55 -10.01 -2.56
N PHE A 301 -1.49 -9.59 -1.31
CA PHE A 301 -2.40 -10.09 -0.30
C PHE A 301 -2.80 -8.99 0.69
N ALA A 302 -3.94 -9.19 1.35
CA ALA A 302 -4.41 -8.37 2.44
C ALA A 302 -4.97 -9.27 3.55
N THR A 303 -4.79 -8.85 4.80
CA THR A 303 -5.32 -9.51 5.99
C THR A 303 -5.79 -8.48 7.01
N ASP A 304 -6.38 -8.96 8.10
CA ASP A 304 -6.99 -8.13 9.13
C ASP A 304 -8.07 -7.20 8.55
N SER A 305 -9.31 -7.64 8.62
CA SER A 305 -10.48 -7.00 7.97
C SER A 305 -10.36 -6.95 6.44
N ALA A 306 -9.71 -7.95 5.83
CA ALA A 306 -9.47 -7.95 4.41
C ALA A 306 -10.78 -7.88 3.60
N ARG A 307 -10.80 -7.04 2.57
CA ARG A 307 -11.94 -6.84 1.68
C ARG A 307 -11.48 -6.73 0.23
N PHE A 308 -12.20 -7.40 -0.66
CA PHE A 308 -12.05 -7.27 -2.09
C PHE A 308 -13.32 -6.65 -2.68
N LEU A 309 -13.15 -5.68 -3.54
CA LEU A 309 -14.22 -5.02 -4.28
C LEU A 309 -14.03 -5.27 -5.77
N GLU A 310 -15.11 -5.60 -6.47
CA GLU A 310 -15.14 -5.68 -7.93
C GLU A 310 -16.33 -4.87 -8.43
N TYR A 311 -16.12 -3.91 -9.32
CA TYR A 311 -17.13 -2.94 -9.75
C TYR A 311 -17.16 -2.72 -11.28
N SER A 312 -16.67 -3.70 -12.05
CA SER A 312 -16.65 -3.64 -13.52
C SER A 312 -18.04 -3.73 -14.16
N GLN A 313 -19.04 -4.29 -13.45
CA GLN A 313 -20.34 -4.68 -14.02
C GLN A 313 -21.53 -3.85 -13.57
N GLY A 314 -21.30 -2.64 -13.05
CA GLY A 314 -22.37 -1.71 -12.65
C GLY A 314 -22.96 -1.97 -11.26
N ASP A 315 -22.86 -3.18 -10.70
CA ASP A 315 -23.13 -3.51 -9.30
C ASP A 315 -21.86 -4.03 -8.64
N THR A 316 -21.56 -3.58 -7.43
CA THR A 316 -20.30 -3.90 -6.74
C THR A 316 -20.43 -5.22 -5.97
N LEU A 317 -19.50 -6.14 -6.24
CA LEU A 317 -19.27 -7.30 -5.38
C LEU A 317 -18.38 -6.89 -4.21
N PHE A 318 -18.85 -7.14 -3.00
CA PHE A 318 -18.12 -6.98 -1.74
C PHE A 318 -17.78 -8.35 -1.20
N LEU A 319 -16.50 -8.68 -1.07
CA LEU A 319 -16.02 -9.96 -0.56
C LEU A 319 -15.13 -9.73 0.66
N HIS A 320 -15.35 -10.46 1.73
CA HIS A 320 -14.53 -10.50 2.93
C HIS A 320 -14.04 -11.91 3.24
N ALA A 321 -12.83 -12.01 3.77
CA ALA A 321 -12.24 -13.21 4.36
C ALA A 321 -11.15 -12.80 5.36
N ASP A 322 -10.65 -13.73 6.18
CA ASP A 322 -9.51 -13.45 7.07
C ASP A 322 -8.28 -13.03 6.24
N THR A 323 -8.03 -13.72 5.14
CA THR A 323 -6.94 -13.41 4.20
C THR A 323 -7.42 -13.47 2.76
N LEU A 324 -7.11 -12.45 1.99
CA LEU A 324 -7.36 -12.36 0.56
C LEU A 324 -6.02 -12.32 -0.19
N GLN A 325 -5.90 -13.15 -1.21
CA GLN A 325 -4.72 -13.18 -2.08
C GLN A 325 -5.13 -12.99 -3.52
N MET A 326 -4.30 -12.29 -4.26
CA MET A 326 -4.44 -12.09 -5.70
C MET A 326 -3.11 -12.35 -6.38
N VAL A 327 -3.10 -13.14 -7.45
CA VAL A 327 -1.91 -13.41 -8.25
C VAL A 327 -2.26 -13.16 -9.71
N THR A 328 -1.45 -12.37 -10.40
CA THR A 328 -1.50 -12.26 -11.86
C THR A 328 -0.52 -13.24 -12.46
N VAL A 329 -1.01 -14.21 -13.24
CA VAL A 329 -0.19 -15.26 -13.84
C VAL A 329 0.11 -14.90 -15.30
N ASP A 330 1.40 -14.81 -15.63
CA ASP A 330 1.93 -14.49 -16.99
C ASP A 330 1.32 -13.23 -17.61
N SER A 331 0.88 -12.28 -16.79
CA SER A 331 0.14 -11.07 -17.20
C SER A 331 -1.13 -11.35 -18.02
N ILE A 332 -1.66 -12.57 -17.98
CA ILE A 332 -2.77 -13.03 -18.83
C ILE A 332 -4.04 -13.21 -18.01
N TYR A 333 -3.97 -13.87 -16.88
CA TYR A 333 -5.12 -14.15 -16.04
C TYR A 333 -4.81 -13.99 -14.55
N ARG A 334 -5.85 -13.94 -13.74
CA ARG A 334 -5.74 -13.78 -12.30
C ARG A 334 -6.32 -14.96 -11.54
N GLU A 335 -5.71 -15.24 -10.42
CA GLU A 335 -6.20 -16.15 -9.43
C GLU A 335 -6.45 -15.37 -8.14
N ILE A 336 -7.69 -15.39 -7.65
CA ILE A 336 -8.10 -14.77 -6.40
C ILE A 336 -8.43 -15.89 -5.43
N LYS A 337 -7.82 -15.86 -4.25
CA LYS A 337 -8.05 -16.82 -3.18
C LYS A 337 -8.49 -16.09 -1.92
N ALA A 338 -9.53 -16.62 -1.29
CA ALA A 338 -10.03 -16.14 -0.01
C ALA A 338 -9.99 -17.28 0.99
N TYR A 339 -9.34 -17.06 2.12
CA TYR A 339 -9.13 -18.06 3.15
C TYR A 339 -9.79 -17.66 4.45
N TYR A 340 -10.61 -18.59 4.96
CA TYR A 340 -11.33 -18.59 6.21
C TYR A 340 -12.40 -17.52 6.36
N GLY A 341 -13.59 -17.99 6.66
CA GLY A 341 -14.72 -17.13 6.98
C GLY A 341 -15.22 -16.27 5.81
N VAL A 342 -15.15 -16.82 4.60
CA VAL A 342 -15.55 -16.12 3.38
C VAL A 342 -17.02 -15.72 3.42
N ARG A 343 -17.30 -14.44 3.21
CA ARG A 343 -18.62 -13.85 3.08
C ARG A 343 -18.63 -12.83 1.96
N PHE A 344 -19.61 -12.90 1.07
CA PHE A 344 -19.73 -11.91 0.01
C PHE A 344 -21.15 -11.44 -0.19
N TYR A 345 -21.26 -10.22 -0.69
CA TYR A 345 -22.51 -9.56 -0.99
C TYR A 345 -22.44 -8.85 -2.36
N ARG A 346 -23.43 -9.11 -3.18
CA ARG A 346 -23.88 -8.33 -4.33
C ARG A 346 -25.40 -8.30 -4.28
N THR A 347 -26.08 -7.30 -4.86
CA THR A 347 -27.54 -7.15 -4.69
C THR A 347 -28.32 -8.37 -5.14
N ASP A 348 -27.89 -9.02 -6.22
CA ASP A 348 -28.54 -10.21 -6.80
C ASP A 348 -28.03 -11.54 -6.23
N MET A 349 -26.86 -11.56 -5.57
CA MET A 349 -26.21 -12.78 -5.13
C MET A 349 -25.44 -12.59 -3.83
N GLN A 350 -25.63 -13.48 -2.88
CA GLN A 350 -24.87 -13.51 -1.61
C GLN A 350 -24.36 -14.91 -1.34
N GLY A 351 -23.25 -15.00 -0.62
CA GLY A 351 -22.71 -16.32 -0.29
C GLY A 351 -21.82 -16.34 0.94
N VAL A 352 -21.69 -17.52 1.52
CA VAL A 352 -20.76 -17.81 2.61
C VAL A 352 -20.12 -19.17 2.36
N CYS A 353 -18.85 -19.31 2.73
CA CYS A 353 -18.11 -20.57 2.75
C CYS A 353 -16.90 -20.44 3.66
N ASP A 354 -16.12 -21.51 3.83
CA ASP A 354 -14.85 -21.42 4.54
C ASP A 354 -13.77 -20.80 3.65
N SER A 355 -13.62 -21.29 2.44
CA SER A 355 -12.60 -20.83 1.51
C SER A 355 -13.17 -20.70 0.09
N MET A 356 -12.59 -19.80 -0.71
CA MET A 356 -13.04 -19.54 -2.08
C MET A 356 -11.84 -19.36 -3.00
N GLN A 357 -11.98 -19.78 -4.24
CA GLN A 357 -11.01 -19.55 -5.31
C GLN A 357 -11.72 -19.11 -6.58
N PHE A 358 -11.25 -18.06 -7.20
CA PHE A 358 -11.70 -17.60 -8.50
C PHE A 358 -10.54 -17.56 -9.47
N ASN A 359 -10.70 -18.14 -10.65
CA ASN A 359 -9.72 -18.13 -11.72
C ASN A 359 -10.34 -17.47 -12.96
N THR A 360 -9.77 -16.35 -13.39
CA THR A 360 -10.31 -15.58 -14.53
C THR A 360 -10.03 -16.24 -15.88
N ARG A 361 -9.09 -17.21 -15.97
CA ARG A 361 -8.81 -17.94 -17.19
C ARG A 361 -9.98 -18.86 -17.58
N ASP A 362 -10.46 -19.59 -16.61
CA ASP A 362 -11.52 -20.58 -16.79
C ASP A 362 -12.89 -20.00 -16.44
N SER A 363 -12.91 -18.78 -15.90
CA SER A 363 -14.09 -18.07 -15.42
C SER A 363 -14.92 -18.89 -14.43
N VAL A 364 -14.24 -19.62 -13.53
CA VAL A 364 -14.90 -20.49 -12.54
C VAL A 364 -14.56 -20.01 -11.13
N LEU A 365 -15.61 -19.82 -10.33
CA LEU A 365 -15.54 -19.55 -8.90
C LEU A 365 -15.89 -20.79 -8.12
N TYR A 366 -14.97 -21.27 -7.27
CA TYR A 366 -15.19 -22.40 -6.37
C TYR A 366 -15.39 -21.92 -4.94
N MET A 367 -16.43 -22.41 -4.29
CA MET A 367 -16.73 -22.23 -2.87
C MET A 367 -16.57 -23.57 -2.17
N TYR A 368 -15.67 -23.64 -1.20
CA TYR A 368 -15.31 -24.88 -0.50
C TYR A 368 -15.81 -24.88 0.93
N THR A 369 -16.06 -26.07 1.45
CA THR A 369 -16.40 -26.35 2.85
C THR A 369 -17.66 -25.61 3.30
N GLU A 370 -18.75 -26.35 3.25
CA GLU A 370 -20.08 -25.90 3.69
C GLU A 370 -20.58 -24.62 3.00
N PRO A 371 -20.44 -24.48 1.67
CA PRO A 371 -20.90 -23.30 0.97
C PRO A 371 -22.41 -23.15 1.03
N VAL A 372 -22.86 -21.90 1.14
CA VAL A 372 -24.27 -21.53 0.91
C VAL A 372 -24.29 -20.33 -0.03
N LEU A 373 -25.09 -20.44 -1.07
CA LEU A 373 -25.31 -19.41 -2.08
C LEU A 373 -26.78 -19.01 -2.11
N TRP A 374 -27.07 -17.73 -2.12
CA TRP A 374 -28.42 -17.18 -2.26
C TRP A 374 -28.54 -16.32 -3.51
N ASN A 375 -29.66 -16.49 -4.20
CA ASN A 375 -30.11 -15.62 -5.27
C ASN A 375 -31.60 -15.37 -5.04
N GLU A 376 -32.00 -14.13 -4.79
CA GLU A 376 -33.37 -13.76 -4.43
C GLU A 376 -33.97 -14.67 -3.30
N GLN A 377 -34.95 -15.48 -3.64
CA GLN A 377 -35.63 -16.43 -2.72
C GLN A 377 -35.07 -17.86 -2.76
N TYR A 378 -34.03 -18.08 -3.57
CA TYR A 378 -33.39 -19.38 -3.72
C TYR A 378 -32.16 -19.50 -2.84
N GLN A 379 -31.92 -20.69 -2.33
CA GLN A 379 -30.76 -21.07 -1.56
C GLN A 379 -30.16 -22.35 -2.11
N LEU A 380 -28.86 -22.36 -2.39
CA LEU A 380 -28.10 -23.55 -2.79
C LEU A 380 -27.06 -23.87 -1.71
N TYR A 381 -26.87 -25.16 -1.39
CA TYR A 381 -25.81 -25.61 -0.51
C TYR A 381 -25.41 -27.06 -0.80
N GLY A 382 -24.19 -27.41 -0.39
CA GLY A 382 -23.62 -28.74 -0.60
C GLY A 382 -22.23 -28.85 -0.01
N ASP A 383 -21.41 -29.75 -0.56
CA ASP A 383 -20.02 -29.89 -0.14
C ASP A 383 -19.11 -28.85 -0.84
N THR A 384 -19.34 -28.66 -2.11
CA THR A 384 -18.65 -27.64 -2.94
C THR A 384 -19.64 -27.01 -3.92
N ILE A 385 -19.55 -25.72 -4.15
CA ILE A 385 -20.29 -25.04 -5.21
C ILE A 385 -19.26 -24.46 -6.21
N ALA A 386 -19.43 -24.80 -7.50
CA ALA A 386 -18.68 -24.21 -8.60
C ALA A 386 -19.61 -23.35 -9.45
N ILE A 387 -19.30 -22.05 -9.61
CA ILE A 387 -20.07 -21.12 -10.43
C ILE A 387 -19.27 -20.86 -11.70
N TYR A 388 -19.84 -21.24 -12.82
CA TYR A 388 -19.27 -21.03 -14.15
C TYR A 388 -19.86 -19.76 -14.76
N MET A 389 -18.98 -18.87 -15.19
CA MET A 389 -19.35 -17.57 -15.75
C MET A 389 -18.92 -17.48 -17.21
N ASN A 390 -19.70 -16.78 -18.02
CA ASN A 390 -19.28 -16.27 -19.31
C ASN A 390 -19.17 -14.75 -19.21
N ASP A 391 -18.35 -14.13 -20.04
CA ASP A 391 -17.96 -12.71 -20.08
C ASP A 391 -18.55 -11.76 -19.01
N SER A 392 -19.84 -11.86 -18.68
CA SER A 392 -20.52 -10.94 -17.75
C SER A 392 -21.59 -11.58 -16.87
N THR A 393 -21.96 -12.84 -17.12
CA THR A 393 -23.12 -13.48 -16.44
C THR A 393 -22.80 -14.88 -15.99
N ILE A 394 -23.56 -15.36 -15.02
CA ILE A 394 -23.50 -16.76 -14.58
C ILE A 394 -24.13 -17.62 -15.68
N GLU A 395 -23.37 -18.62 -16.17
CA GLU A 395 -23.88 -19.63 -17.08
C GLU A 395 -24.61 -20.73 -16.30
N TYR A 396 -23.93 -21.32 -15.30
CA TYR A 396 -24.55 -22.26 -14.39
C TYR A 396 -23.81 -22.38 -13.05
N ALA A 397 -24.54 -22.73 -12.02
CA ALA A 397 -24.01 -23.12 -10.71
C ALA A 397 -24.08 -24.64 -10.55
N HIS A 398 -22.97 -25.26 -10.19
CA HIS A 398 -22.88 -26.71 -9.95
C HIS A 398 -22.63 -26.98 -8.47
N VAL A 399 -23.59 -27.52 -7.79
CA VAL A 399 -23.47 -28.02 -6.42
C VAL A 399 -23.01 -29.45 -6.47
N ILE A 400 -21.81 -29.71 -5.94
CA ILE A 400 -21.11 -31.00 -6.03
C ILE A 400 -21.20 -31.70 -4.68
N GLN A 401 -21.73 -32.88 -4.66
CA GLN A 401 -21.98 -33.74 -3.49
C GLN A 401 -22.92 -33.12 -2.43
N PHE A 402 -23.82 -33.92 -1.92
CA PHE A 402 -24.86 -33.51 -0.96
C PHE A 402 -25.63 -32.26 -1.41
N ALA A 403 -25.90 -32.23 -2.72
CA ALA A 403 -26.49 -31.07 -3.36
C ALA A 403 -27.91 -30.82 -2.89
N PHE A 404 -28.18 -29.58 -2.50
CA PHE A 404 -29.49 -29.14 -2.05
C PHE A 404 -29.84 -27.76 -2.63
N ALA A 405 -31.07 -27.63 -3.14
CA ALA A 405 -31.65 -26.35 -3.52
C ALA A 405 -32.99 -26.16 -2.82
N ALA A 406 -33.24 -24.96 -2.33
CA ALA A 406 -34.51 -24.62 -1.69
C ALA A 406 -35.01 -23.26 -2.18
N GLN A 407 -36.34 -23.16 -2.36
CA GLN A 407 -37.04 -21.91 -2.65
C GLN A 407 -38.04 -21.63 -1.55
N HIS A 408 -37.97 -20.46 -0.94
CA HIS A 408 -38.97 -20.03 0.03
C HIS A 408 -40.27 -19.68 -0.69
N VAL A 409 -41.36 -20.39 -0.36
CA VAL A 409 -42.68 -20.17 -0.95
C VAL A 409 -43.49 -19.19 -0.11
N ASP A 410 -43.71 -19.54 1.16
CA ASP A 410 -44.26 -18.66 2.20
C ASP A 410 -43.98 -19.26 3.60
N SER A 411 -44.19 -18.46 4.63
CA SER A 411 -43.95 -18.65 6.07
C SER A 411 -43.32 -19.99 6.54
N SER A 412 -43.82 -21.14 6.15
CA SER A 412 -43.32 -22.46 6.56
C SER A 412 -43.23 -23.50 5.43
N TYR A 413 -43.38 -23.06 4.18
CA TYR A 413 -43.35 -23.90 3.02
C TYR A 413 -42.18 -23.58 2.11
N TYR A 414 -41.44 -24.61 1.69
CA TYR A 414 -40.27 -24.52 0.84
C TYR A 414 -40.34 -25.54 -0.27
N ASN A 415 -40.21 -25.15 -1.51
CA ASN A 415 -39.87 -26.07 -2.58
C ASN A 415 -38.43 -26.54 -2.36
N GLN A 416 -38.21 -27.85 -2.48
CA GLN A 416 -36.93 -28.47 -2.11
C GLN A 416 -36.51 -29.46 -3.18
N LEU A 417 -35.21 -29.42 -3.51
CA LEU A 417 -34.55 -30.38 -4.39
C LEU A 417 -33.30 -30.89 -3.71
N LYS A 418 -33.09 -32.20 -3.75
CA LYS A 418 -31.94 -32.88 -3.18
C LYS A 418 -31.40 -33.90 -4.15
N GLY A 419 -30.08 -34.06 -4.20
CA GLY A 419 -29.41 -35.09 -5.00
C GLY A 419 -27.96 -35.27 -4.63
N ASN A 420 -27.26 -36.13 -5.36
CA ASN A 420 -25.81 -36.19 -5.23
C ASN A 420 -25.17 -34.94 -5.84
N ASP A 421 -25.64 -34.51 -7.02
CA ASP A 421 -25.21 -33.35 -7.77
C ASP A 421 -26.41 -32.53 -8.25
N LEU A 422 -26.26 -31.21 -8.33
CA LEU A 422 -27.28 -30.31 -8.84
C LEU A 422 -26.61 -29.24 -9.71
N LYS A 423 -27.18 -29.01 -10.91
CA LYS A 423 -26.80 -27.90 -11.79
C LYS A 423 -27.98 -26.98 -12.01
N ALA A 424 -27.82 -25.71 -11.71
CA ALA A 424 -28.78 -24.67 -11.99
C ALA A 424 -28.24 -23.78 -13.11
N TYR A 425 -28.93 -23.77 -14.25
CA TYR A 425 -28.56 -22.96 -15.44
C TYR A 425 -29.32 -21.66 -15.45
N PHE A 426 -28.63 -20.59 -15.84
CA PHE A 426 -29.16 -19.22 -15.86
C PHE A 426 -29.31 -18.71 -17.28
N GLU A 427 -30.33 -17.89 -17.47
CA GLU A 427 -30.49 -17.02 -18.64
C GLU A 427 -30.61 -15.58 -18.12
N GLY A 428 -29.54 -14.79 -18.32
CA GLY A 428 -29.36 -13.53 -17.61
C GLY A 428 -29.20 -13.73 -16.09
N GLN A 429 -30.10 -13.17 -15.30
CA GLN A 429 -30.10 -13.34 -13.83
C GLN A 429 -31.11 -14.39 -13.32
N ALA A 430 -31.90 -14.99 -14.20
CA ALA A 430 -32.97 -15.92 -13.84
C ALA A 430 -32.56 -17.37 -14.10
N VAL A 431 -32.91 -18.26 -13.15
CA VAL A 431 -32.79 -19.71 -13.34
C VAL A 431 -33.79 -20.16 -14.38
N HIS A 432 -33.34 -20.83 -15.45
CA HIS A 432 -34.19 -21.37 -16.49
C HIS A 432 -34.26 -22.91 -16.50
N GLN A 433 -33.25 -23.61 -15.97
CA GLN A 433 -33.24 -25.07 -15.86
C GLN A 433 -32.49 -25.49 -14.60
N ILE A 434 -32.98 -26.58 -13.97
CA ILE A 434 -32.30 -27.23 -12.86
C ILE A 434 -32.26 -28.74 -13.16
N ASP A 435 -31.04 -29.32 -13.13
CA ASP A 435 -30.78 -30.73 -13.26
C ASP A 435 -30.32 -31.30 -11.91
N VAL A 436 -30.97 -32.32 -11.43
CA VAL A 436 -30.58 -33.08 -10.24
C VAL A 436 -30.21 -34.50 -10.65
N ALA A 437 -29.01 -34.94 -10.21
CA ALA A 437 -28.46 -36.23 -10.56
C ALA A 437 -28.10 -37.07 -9.33
N GLY A 438 -28.52 -38.33 -9.35
CA GLY A 438 -28.24 -39.32 -8.31
C GLY A 438 -29.08 -39.13 -7.05
N ASN A 439 -29.96 -40.12 -6.76
CA ASN A 439 -30.85 -40.09 -5.60
C ASN A 439 -31.67 -38.79 -5.51
N ALA A 440 -32.27 -38.39 -6.63
CA ALA A 440 -33.06 -37.18 -6.71
C ALA A 440 -34.33 -37.29 -5.86
N GLU A 441 -34.49 -36.37 -4.92
CA GLU A 441 -35.68 -36.19 -4.09
C GLU A 441 -36.20 -34.75 -4.24
N SER A 442 -37.53 -34.59 -4.30
CA SER A 442 -38.13 -33.26 -4.35
C SER A 442 -39.38 -33.15 -3.49
N ILE A 443 -39.57 -31.96 -2.92
CA ILE A 443 -40.84 -31.47 -2.37
C ILE A 443 -41.25 -30.25 -3.17
N PHE A 444 -42.46 -30.23 -3.69
CA PHE A 444 -43.01 -29.14 -4.47
C PHE A 444 -44.46 -28.84 -4.06
N TYR A 445 -44.79 -27.57 -3.91
CA TYR A 445 -46.13 -27.08 -3.58
C TYR A 445 -46.77 -26.42 -4.81
N PRO A 446 -47.56 -27.15 -5.60
CA PRO A 446 -48.31 -26.57 -6.71
C PRO A 446 -49.27 -25.50 -6.22
N LEU A 447 -49.33 -24.40 -6.96
CA LEU A 447 -50.22 -23.27 -6.67
C LEU A 447 -51.37 -23.24 -7.69
N GLU A 448 -52.58 -22.95 -7.24
CA GLU A 448 -53.70 -22.56 -8.10
C GLU A 448 -53.53 -21.19 -8.69
N LYS A 449 -54.41 -20.79 -9.59
CA LYS A 449 -54.36 -19.48 -10.23
C LYS A 449 -54.52 -18.30 -9.25
N ASP A 450 -55.19 -18.53 -8.14
CA ASP A 450 -55.41 -17.58 -7.05
C ASP A 450 -54.23 -17.57 -6.00
N GLY A 451 -53.23 -18.44 -6.21
CA GLY A 451 -52.08 -18.58 -5.29
C GLY A 451 -52.30 -19.57 -4.16
N ALA A 452 -53.46 -20.24 -4.06
CA ALA A 452 -53.71 -21.25 -3.08
C ALA A 452 -52.88 -22.53 -3.34
N LYS A 453 -52.34 -23.17 -2.28
CA LYS A 453 -51.59 -24.42 -2.38
C LYS A 453 -52.55 -25.58 -2.53
N VAL A 454 -52.39 -26.39 -3.58
CA VAL A 454 -53.17 -27.61 -3.81
C VAL A 454 -52.82 -28.72 -2.82
N GLY A 455 -51.55 -28.88 -2.53
CA GLY A 455 -51.01 -29.92 -1.68
C GLY A 455 -49.49 -29.93 -1.75
N MET A 456 -48.87 -30.96 -1.17
CA MET A 456 -47.45 -31.24 -1.26
C MET A 456 -47.22 -32.43 -2.18
N ASN A 457 -46.44 -32.27 -3.21
CA ASN A 457 -45.92 -33.35 -4.03
C ASN A 457 -44.53 -33.74 -3.54
N GLU A 458 -44.36 -34.96 -3.08
CA GLU A 458 -43.04 -35.57 -2.78
C GLU A 458 -42.70 -36.54 -3.90
N THR A 459 -41.50 -36.46 -4.45
CA THR A 459 -41.06 -37.35 -5.53
C THR A 459 -39.64 -37.83 -5.29
N LYS A 460 -39.37 -39.11 -5.62
CA LYS A 460 -38.05 -39.76 -5.57
C LYS A 460 -37.74 -40.45 -6.89
N SER A 461 -36.51 -40.31 -7.36
CA SER A 461 -36.05 -40.92 -8.61
C SER A 461 -34.53 -40.96 -8.69
N GLY A 462 -33.98 -41.46 -9.80
CA GLY A 462 -32.55 -41.34 -10.08
C GLY A 462 -32.12 -39.94 -10.52
N PHE A 463 -32.95 -39.31 -11.36
CA PHE A 463 -32.68 -38.00 -11.98
C PHE A 463 -33.97 -37.18 -12.06
N LEU A 464 -33.77 -35.84 -12.05
CA LEU A 464 -34.87 -34.89 -12.18
C LEU A 464 -34.37 -33.67 -12.95
N THR A 465 -35.15 -33.21 -13.95
CA THR A 465 -34.93 -31.95 -14.64
C THR A 465 -36.17 -31.08 -14.52
N ILE A 466 -35.96 -29.81 -14.12
CA ILE A 466 -36.99 -28.79 -14.05
C ILE A 466 -36.64 -27.71 -15.06
N TRP A 467 -37.60 -27.28 -15.86
CA TRP A 467 -37.53 -26.06 -16.66
C TRP A 467 -38.42 -25.01 -16.03
N VAL A 468 -37.84 -23.80 -15.89
CA VAL A 468 -38.49 -22.65 -15.27
C VAL A 468 -38.70 -21.60 -16.35
N LYS A 469 -39.86 -20.98 -16.38
CA LYS A 469 -40.18 -19.84 -17.22
C LYS A 469 -40.99 -18.83 -16.41
N ASP A 470 -40.61 -17.55 -16.49
CA ASP A 470 -41.25 -16.47 -15.72
C ASP A 470 -41.36 -16.80 -14.20
N ASN A 471 -40.29 -17.35 -13.63
CA ASN A 471 -40.18 -17.83 -12.24
C ASN A 471 -41.23 -18.89 -11.86
N LYS A 472 -41.77 -19.61 -12.85
CA LYS A 472 -42.73 -20.68 -12.64
C LYS A 472 -42.27 -21.98 -13.29
N LEU A 473 -42.70 -23.11 -12.74
CA LEU A 473 -42.48 -24.40 -13.34
C LEU A 473 -43.13 -24.45 -14.72
N ASP A 474 -42.33 -24.64 -15.78
CA ASP A 474 -42.80 -24.82 -17.16
C ASP A 474 -42.89 -26.31 -17.50
N LYS A 475 -41.82 -27.09 -17.26
CA LYS A 475 -41.73 -28.52 -17.54
C LYS A 475 -40.99 -29.24 -16.43
N LEU A 476 -41.33 -30.50 -16.25
CA LEU A 476 -40.71 -31.42 -15.30
C LEU A 476 -40.48 -32.79 -15.98
N LYS A 477 -39.25 -33.31 -15.87
CA LYS A 477 -38.92 -34.67 -16.31
C LYS A 477 -38.26 -35.41 -15.15
N ILE A 478 -38.76 -36.62 -14.87
CA ILE A 478 -38.30 -37.46 -13.77
C ILE A 478 -38.06 -38.86 -14.31
N TRP A 479 -36.89 -39.46 -14.01
CA TRP A 479 -36.53 -40.79 -14.50
C TRP A 479 -35.33 -41.39 -13.71
N PRO A 480 -35.06 -42.69 -13.78
CA PRO A 480 -35.99 -43.77 -14.10
C PRO A 480 -36.89 -44.08 -12.90
N SER A 481 -38.00 -44.74 -13.17
CA SER A 481 -38.90 -45.28 -12.14
C SER A 481 -39.29 -44.30 -11.03
N PRO A 482 -39.90 -43.16 -11.35
CA PRO A 482 -40.27 -42.18 -10.35
C PRO A 482 -41.36 -42.74 -9.41
N VAL A 483 -41.20 -42.44 -8.13
CA VAL A 483 -42.21 -42.67 -7.10
C VAL A 483 -42.64 -41.31 -6.56
N GLY A 484 -43.92 -40.99 -6.65
CA GLY A 484 -44.46 -39.72 -6.19
C GLY A 484 -45.69 -39.88 -5.33
N THR A 485 -45.86 -39.00 -4.34
CA THR A 485 -47.03 -38.94 -3.46
C THR A 485 -47.55 -37.51 -3.41
N MET A 486 -48.85 -37.32 -3.54
CA MET A 486 -49.53 -36.03 -3.37
C MET A 486 -50.31 -36.04 -2.07
N THR A 487 -49.98 -35.14 -1.14
CA THR A 487 -50.65 -35.01 0.16
C THR A 487 -51.37 -33.66 0.21
N PRO A 488 -52.71 -33.63 0.42
CA PRO A 488 -53.45 -32.37 0.59
C PRO A 488 -52.93 -31.56 1.80
N ILE A 489 -52.99 -30.25 1.72
CA ILE A 489 -52.47 -29.36 2.81
C ILE A 489 -53.10 -29.69 4.18
N PRO A 490 -54.45 -29.96 4.31
CA PRO A 490 -55.03 -30.28 5.61
C PRO A 490 -54.50 -31.55 6.25
N ASP A 491 -54.03 -32.52 5.43
CA ASP A 491 -53.55 -33.82 5.90
C ASP A 491 -52.06 -33.87 6.16
N LEU A 492 -51.33 -32.74 5.86
CA LEU A 492 -49.89 -32.65 5.90
C LEU A 492 -49.37 -32.46 7.33
N LYS A 493 -48.65 -33.42 7.86
CA LYS A 493 -47.99 -33.33 9.16
C LYS A 493 -46.73 -32.44 9.07
N HIS A 494 -46.37 -31.82 10.20
CA HIS A 494 -45.25 -30.89 10.26
C HIS A 494 -43.91 -31.53 9.88
N ASP A 495 -43.67 -32.77 10.31
CA ASP A 495 -42.45 -33.55 10.04
C ASP A 495 -42.31 -34.02 8.59
N GLN A 496 -43.40 -33.99 7.79
CA GLN A 496 -43.40 -34.37 6.38
C GLN A 496 -43.08 -33.21 5.43
N LYS A 497 -43.05 -31.98 5.92
CA LYS A 497 -42.87 -30.78 5.07
C LYS A 497 -41.45 -30.61 4.57
N MET A 498 -40.47 -31.32 5.12
CA MET A 498 -39.06 -31.14 4.86
C MET A 498 -38.40 -32.45 4.48
N LEU A 499 -37.56 -32.40 3.45
CA LEU A 499 -36.65 -33.51 3.15
C LEU A 499 -35.64 -33.69 4.28
N LYS A 500 -35.11 -34.91 4.41
CA LYS A 500 -34.02 -35.16 5.35
C LYS A 500 -32.81 -34.29 4.98
N ASP A 501 -32.17 -33.67 5.98
CA ASP A 501 -31.04 -32.77 5.85
C ASP A 501 -31.39 -31.39 5.19
N PHE A 502 -32.69 -31.02 5.25
CA PHE A 502 -33.11 -29.65 4.88
C PHE A 502 -32.72 -28.68 5.97
N TYR A 503 -32.08 -27.58 5.57
CA TYR A 503 -31.74 -26.43 6.43
C TYR A 503 -32.02 -25.14 5.68
N TRP A 504 -32.57 -24.15 6.40
CA TRP A 504 -32.75 -22.81 5.87
C TRP A 504 -31.77 -21.87 6.57
N PHE A 505 -30.74 -21.44 5.83
CA PHE A 505 -29.59 -20.73 6.35
C PHE A 505 -29.71 -19.19 6.24
N ASP A 506 -30.90 -18.63 6.12
CA ASP A 506 -31.09 -17.20 5.93
C ASP A 506 -30.43 -16.32 7.04
N TYR A 507 -30.26 -16.89 8.23
CA TYR A 507 -29.54 -16.24 9.33
C TYR A 507 -28.03 -16.08 9.08
N LEU A 508 -27.43 -16.82 8.13
CA LEU A 508 -26.04 -16.68 7.70
C LEU A 508 -25.89 -15.65 6.57
N ARG A 509 -26.99 -15.32 5.88
CA ARG A 509 -26.99 -14.53 4.65
C ARG A 509 -26.59 -13.09 4.94
N PRO A 510 -25.56 -12.53 4.31
CA PRO A 510 -25.29 -11.09 4.31
C PRO A 510 -26.48 -10.33 3.69
N LYS A 511 -27.04 -9.34 4.38
CA LYS A 511 -28.19 -8.57 3.90
C LYS A 511 -27.77 -7.24 3.24
N ASN A 512 -26.57 -6.79 3.54
CA ASN A 512 -25.97 -5.58 2.96
C ASN A 512 -24.44 -5.73 2.88
N LYS A 513 -23.79 -4.74 2.31
CA LYS A 513 -22.33 -4.71 2.10
C LYS A 513 -21.50 -4.73 3.39
N ASP A 514 -22.07 -4.35 4.52
CA ASP A 514 -21.35 -4.24 5.80
C ASP A 514 -21.50 -5.54 6.62
N ASP A 515 -22.54 -6.34 6.36
CA ASP A 515 -22.75 -7.65 7.00
C ASP A 515 -21.68 -8.70 6.62
N ILE A 516 -20.84 -8.42 5.63
CA ILE A 516 -19.73 -9.30 5.26
C ILE A 516 -18.70 -9.46 6.38
N TYR A 517 -18.61 -8.51 7.30
CA TYR A 517 -17.71 -8.56 8.47
C TYR A 517 -18.32 -9.28 9.67
N GLU A 518 -19.61 -9.62 9.63
CA GLU A 518 -20.26 -10.30 10.75
C GLU A 518 -19.77 -11.73 10.90
N VAL A 519 -19.34 -12.10 12.11
CA VAL A 519 -18.95 -13.47 12.44
C VAL A 519 -20.18 -14.26 12.86
N VAL A 520 -20.87 -14.88 11.89
CA VAL A 520 -22.04 -15.73 12.15
C VAL A 520 -21.65 -17.19 12.02
N LYS A 521 -21.71 -17.95 13.12
CA LYS A 521 -21.38 -19.38 13.11
C LYS A 521 -22.60 -20.21 12.77
N ARG A 522 -22.38 -21.27 11.94
CA ARG A 522 -23.37 -22.29 11.66
C ARG A 522 -23.71 -23.04 12.96
N LYS A 523 -24.99 -23.38 13.15
CA LYS A 523 -25.43 -24.19 14.30
C LYS A 523 -24.87 -25.61 14.17
N ALA A 524 -24.30 -26.15 15.22
CA ALA A 524 -23.62 -27.47 15.21
C ALA A 524 -24.54 -28.64 14.76
N THR A 525 -25.88 -28.49 14.88
CA THR A 525 -26.86 -29.47 14.46
C THR A 525 -27.16 -29.45 12.95
N GLU A 526 -26.69 -28.44 12.24
CA GLU A 526 -27.01 -28.15 10.85
C GLU A 526 -25.86 -28.49 9.87
N SER A 527 -24.75 -29.03 10.38
CA SER A 527 -23.67 -29.54 9.53
C SER A 527 -23.99 -31.00 9.11
N PRO A 528 -23.89 -31.36 7.83
CA PRO A 528 -23.98 -32.74 7.39
C PRO A 528 -22.97 -33.58 8.17
N LYS A 529 -23.41 -34.70 8.77
CA LYS A 529 -22.49 -35.63 9.43
C LYS A 529 -21.60 -36.25 8.36
N ARG A 530 -20.43 -35.69 8.12
CA ARG A 530 -19.39 -36.29 7.27
C ARG A 530 -19.02 -37.65 7.89
N SER A 531 -19.28 -38.74 7.20
CA SER A 531 -18.68 -40.02 7.59
C SER A 531 -17.17 -39.87 7.37
N ASN A 532 -16.36 -39.94 8.45
CA ASN A 532 -14.91 -40.00 8.40
C ASN A 532 -14.46 -41.26 7.63
N LYS A 533 -14.53 -41.21 6.31
CA LYS A 533 -13.94 -42.20 5.40
C LYS A 533 -13.48 -41.41 4.17
N PHE A 534 -12.26 -40.86 4.31
CA PHE A 534 -11.28 -40.72 3.23
C PHE A 534 -10.11 -39.90 3.78
N VAL A 535 -9.31 -40.61 4.58
CA VAL A 535 -7.90 -40.31 4.67
C VAL A 535 -7.25 -41.18 3.59
N HIS A 536 -6.82 -40.59 2.51
CA HIS A 536 -5.64 -41.06 1.74
C HIS A 536 -5.27 -39.99 0.73
#